data_5e894a1189748e7989f29e8fdd4edfd2
#
_entry.id   5e894a1189748e7989f29e8fdd4edfd2
#
_cell.length_a   1.000
_cell.length_b   1.000
_cell.length_c   1.000
_cell.angle_alpha   90.00
_cell.angle_beta   90.00
_cell.angle_gamma   90.00
#
_symmetry.space_group_name_H-M   'P 1'
#
loop_
_entity.id
_entity.type
_entity.pdbx_description
1 polymer ?
#
loop_
_entity_poly.entity_id
_entity_poly.type
_entity_poly.pdbx_seq_one_letter_code
_entity_poly.pdbx_strand_id
1 'polypeptide(L)'
;MKQILFIIAILVMVLLGIMTGYRNGYDTASAKFKADAEQLQGKQERLLKEMEMLKGQLAMTEIYQAREFEFTAYAYNSGSTATGTKPMEGRTIAVDPDIIPLGSTVYIEGYGIRIAEDTGAYIKGNRIDLYIKDWNAAKEFGRQSLQVIILKRGE
;
A
#
# COMPACT_ATOMS: atom_id res chain seq x y z
N MET A 1 -7.30 65.41 -52.79
CA MET A 1 -7.49 65.17 -51.35
C MET A 1 -8.55 64.12 -51.03
N LYS A 2 -9.77 64.19 -51.47
CA LYS A 2 -10.86 63.25 -51.17
C LYS A 2 -10.56 61.78 -51.54
N GLN A 3 -9.92 61.53 -52.70
CA GLN A 3 -9.56 60.17 -53.13
C GLN A 3 -8.45 59.52 -52.23
N ILE A 4 -7.48 60.29 -51.76
CA ILE A 4 -6.41 59.82 -50.89
C ILE A 4 -6.97 59.42 -49.52
N LEU A 5 -7.89 60.23 -48.97
CA LEU A 5 -8.57 59.93 -47.71
C LEU A 5 -9.43 58.66 -47.82
N PHE A 6 -10.07 58.42 -48.93
CA PHE A 6 -10.84 57.22 -49.20
C PHE A 6 -9.99 55.96 -49.25
N ILE A 7 -8.82 56.02 -49.93
CA ILE A 7 -7.87 54.91 -49.98
C ILE A 7 -7.31 54.60 -48.57
N ILE A 8 -6.97 55.64 -47.80
CA ILE A 8 -6.50 55.46 -46.42
C ILE A 8 -7.56 54.81 -45.55
N ALA A 9 -8.82 55.18 -45.70
CA ALA A 9 -9.93 54.60 -44.94
C ALA A 9 -10.12 53.10 -45.27
N ILE A 10 -10.00 52.70 -46.54
CA ILE A 10 -10.05 51.29 -46.91
C ILE A 10 -8.87 50.51 -46.37
N LEU A 11 -7.65 51.01 -46.41
CA LEU A 11 -6.47 50.39 -45.86
C LEU A 11 -6.59 50.18 -44.32
N VAL A 12 -7.11 51.15 -43.60
CA VAL A 12 -7.35 51.06 -42.19
C VAL A 12 -8.42 50.01 -41.87
N MET A 13 -9.51 49.92 -42.62
CA MET A 13 -10.51 48.86 -42.45
C MET A 13 -9.96 47.47 -42.72
N VAL A 14 -9.15 47.29 -43.74
CA VAL A 14 -8.48 46.00 -44.05
C VAL A 14 -7.53 45.61 -42.91
N LEU A 15 -6.69 46.51 -42.44
CA LEU A 15 -5.80 46.27 -41.29
C LEU A 15 -6.55 45.91 -40.03
N LEU A 16 -7.64 46.62 -39.71
CA LEU A 16 -8.49 46.28 -38.59
C LEU A 16 -9.15 44.91 -38.72
N GLY A 17 -9.56 44.50 -39.93
CA GLY A 17 -10.10 43.20 -40.22
C GLY A 17 -9.09 42.09 -40.03
N ILE A 18 -7.85 42.32 -40.48
CA ILE A 18 -6.72 41.37 -40.26
C ILE A 18 -6.39 41.23 -38.79
N MET A 19 -6.30 42.36 -38.06
CA MET A 19 -6.00 42.33 -36.62
C MET A 19 -7.11 41.65 -35.80
N THR A 20 -8.38 41.87 -36.13
CA THR A 20 -9.47 41.16 -35.44
C THR A 20 -9.51 39.69 -35.76
N GLY A 21 -9.23 39.27 -37.00
CA GLY A 21 -9.06 37.84 -37.36
C GLY A 21 -7.92 37.16 -36.64
N TYR A 22 -6.76 37.82 -36.56
CA TYR A 22 -5.60 37.31 -35.82
C TYR A 22 -5.90 37.16 -34.32
N ARG A 23 -6.51 38.20 -33.72
CA ARG A 23 -6.91 38.16 -32.29
C ARG A 23 -7.92 37.06 -32.00
N ASN A 24 -8.96 36.91 -32.81
CA ASN A 24 -9.92 35.81 -32.63
C ASN A 24 -9.29 34.41 -32.78
N GLY A 25 -8.37 34.25 -33.72
CA GLY A 25 -7.62 33.01 -33.88
C GLY A 25 -6.74 32.66 -32.67
N TYR A 26 -6.08 33.69 -32.09
CA TYR A 26 -5.27 33.56 -30.89
C TYR A 26 -6.13 33.21 -29.66
N ASP A 27 -7.25 33.89 -29.48
CA ASP A 27 -8.15 33.68 -28.34
C ASP A 27 -8.77 32.28 -28.38
N THR A 28 -9.16 31.78 -29.55
CA THR A 28 -9.69 30.41 -29.71
C THR A 28 -8.64 29.34 -29.47
N ALA A 29 -7.42 29.53 -29.97
CA ALA A 29 -6.30 28.61 -29.73
C ALA A 29 -5.92 28.57 -28.26
N SER A 30 -5.86 29.71 -27.58
CA SER A 30 -5.56 29.84 -26.16
C SER A 30 -6.64 29.19 -25.29
N ALA A 31 -7.92 29.40 -25.61
CA ALA A 31 -9.03 28.77 -24.90
C ALA A 31 -9.00 27.23 -25.04
N LYS A 32 -8.71 26.72 -26.25
CA LYS A 32 -8.56 25.28 -26.50
C LYS A 32 -7.40 24.69 -25.69
N PHE A 33 -6.24 25.35 -25.73
CA PHE A 33 -5.07 24.90 -24.96
C PHE A 33 -5.35 24.82 -23.45
N LYS A 34 -6.05 25.84 -22.93
CA LYS A 34 -6.46 25.85 -21.51
C LYS A 34 -7.41 24.70 -21.17
N ALA A 35 -8.39 24.45 -22.03
CA ALA A 35 -9.34 23.34 -21.84
C ALA A 35 -8.64 21.97 -21.88
N ASP A 36 -7.72 21.78 -22.83
CA ASP A 36 -6.92 20.54 -22.93
C ASP A 36 -6.04 20.35 -21.68
N ALA A 37 -5.44 21.42 -21.17
CA ALA A 37 -4.63 21.38 -19.94
C ALA A 37 -5.50 21.02 -18.72
N GLU A 38 -6.66 21.61 -18.54
CA GLU A 38 -7.61 21.27 -17.47
C GLU A 38 -8.10 19.82 -17.57
N GLN A 39 -8.36 19.34 -18.77
CA GLN A 39 -8.73 17.94 -19.01
C GLN A 39 -7.59 16.97 -18.63
N LEU A 40 -6.35 17.29 -19.02
CA LEU A 40 -5.17 16.48 -18.65
C LEU A 40 -4.99 16.44 -17.14
N GLN A 41 -5.11 17.58 -16.47
CA GLN A 41 -4.99 17.67 -15.02
C GLN A 41 -6.05 16.82 -14.32
N GLY A 42 -7.31 16.91 -14.76
CA GLY A 42 -8.39 16.07 -14.21
C GLY A 42 -8.16 14.57 -14.43
N LYS A 43 -7.58 14.18 -15.58
CA LYS A 43 -7.20 12.79 -15.84
C LYS A 43 -6.07 12.33 -14.93
N GLN A 44 -5.08 13.17 -14.70
CA GLN A 44 -3.97 12.87 -13.78
C GLN A 44 -4.46 12.65 -12.35
N GLU A 45 -5.34 13.50 -11.86
CA GLU A 45 -5.92 13.36 -10.51
C GLU A 45 -6.74 12.06 -10.36
N ARG A 46 -7.48 11.66 -11.40
CA ARG A 46 -8.22 10.39 -11.39
C ARG A 46 -7.28 9.19 -11.33
N LEU A 47 -6.21 9.21 -12.14
CA LEU A 47 -5.23 8.13 -12.15
C LEU A 47 -4.48 8.00 -10.82
N LEU A 48 -4.17 9.12 -10.17
CA LEU A 48 -3.55 9.10 -8.83
C LEU A 48 -4.47 8.46 -7.80
N LYS A 49 -5.76 8.81 -7.78
CA LYS A 49 -6.75 8.21 -6.87
C LYS A 49 -6.92 6.70 -7.13
N GLU A 50 -6.98 6.30 -8.39
CA GLU A 50 -7.07 4.88 -8.78
C GLU A 50 -5.83 4.10 -8.32
N MET A 51 -4.64 4.67 -8.50
CA MET A 51 -3.39 4.08 -8.03
C MET A 51 -3.36 3.92 -6.50
N GLU A 52 -3.83 4.92 -5.74
CA GLU A 52 -3.92 4.82 -4.28
C GLU A 52 -4.90 3.72 -3.84
N MET A 53 -6.04 3.65 -4.50
CA MET A 53 -7.04 2.59 -4.24
C MET A 53 -6.47 1.20 -4.52
N LEU A 54 -5.80 1.01 -5.66
CA LEU A 54 -5.16 -0.26 -6.03
C LEU A 54 -4.04 -0.65 -5.06
N LYS A 55 -3.23 0.30 -4.60
CA LYS A 55 -2.21 0.06 -3.56
C LYS A 55 -2.85 -0.40 -2.26
N GLY A 56 -3.97 0.21 -1.86
CA GLY A 56 -4.73 -0.23 -0.68
C GLY A 56 -5.28 -1.64 -0.83
N GLN A 57 -5.84 -1.98 -1.99
CA GLN A 57 -6.32 -3.34 -2.28
C GLN A 57 -5.19 -4.37 -2.27
N LEU A 58 -4.04 -4.03 -2.87
CA LEU A 58 -2.86 -4.91 -2.88
C LEU A 58 -2.36 -5.17 -1.46
N ALA A 59 -2.22 -4.13 -0.65
CA ALA A 59 -1.80 -4.26 0.75
C ALA A 59 -2.77 -5.14 1.56
N MET A 60 -4.08 -5.00 1.35
CA MET A 60 -5.07 -5.88 1.99
C MET A 60 -4.93 -7.33 1.52
N THR A 61 -4.70 -7.55 0.23
CA THR A 61 -4.51 -8.91 -0.32
C THR A 61 -3.26 -9.56 0.26
N GLU A 62 -2.16 -8.83 0.41
CA GLU A 62 -0.93 -9.34 1.04
C GLU A 62 -1.13 -9.70 2.51
N ILE A 63 -1.91 -8.90 3.26
CA ILE A 63 -2.22 -9.15 4.67
C ILE A 63 -3.06 -10.41 4.83
N TYR A 64 -4.04 -10.64 3.94
CA TYR A 64 -4.97 -11.77 4.05
C TYR A 64 -4.54 -13.02 3.28
N GLN A 65 -3.37 -13.04 2.63
CA GLN A 65 -2.87 -14.28 2.01
C GLN A 65 -2.50 -15.30 3.07
N ALA A 66 -3.21 -16.42 3.09
CA ALA A 66 -2.83 -17.58 3.88
C ALA A 66 -1.52 -18.18 3.33
N ARG A 67 -0.57 -18.45 4.22
CA ARG A 67 0.70 -19.10 3.90
C ARG A 67 0.87 -20.32 4.78
N GLU A 68 1.48 -21.36 4.25
CA GLU A 68 1.81 -22.56 5.01
C GLU A 68 3.12 -22.36 5.77
N PHE A 69 3.10 -22.67 7.06
CA PHE A 69 4.25 -22.62 7.96
C PHE A 69 4.45 -23.96 8.66
N GLU A 70 5.70 -24.30 8.91
CA GLU A 70 6.06 -25.40 9.79
C GLU A 70 6.01 -24.94 11.25
N PHE A 71 5.20 -25.60 12.05
CA PHE A 71 5.04 -25.30 13.46
C PHE A 71 5.75 -26.31 14.32
N THR A 72 6.39 -25.81 15.38
CA THR A 72 6.85 -26.57 16.53
C THR A 72 6.26 -25.94 17.78
N ALA A 73 6.44 -26.55 18.94
CA ALA A 73 6.06 -25.95 20.21
C ALA A 73 7.24 -25.92 21.16
N TYR A 74 7.30 -24.87 21.95
CA TYR A 74 8.30 -24.73 23.00
C TYR A 74 7.66 -24.37 24.35
N ALA A 75 8.30 -24.81 25.42
CA ALA A 75 7.96 -24.46 26.78
C ALA A 75 9.21 -24.08 27.55
N TYR A 76 9.21 -22.91 28.20
CA TYR A 76 10.24 -22.53 29.15
C TYR A 76 9.63 -21.69 30.28
N ASN A 77 10.24 -21.77 31.46
CA ASN A 77 9.67 -21.20 32.68
C ASN A 77 10.20 -19.82 33.05
N SER A 78 11.19 -19.29 32.34
CA SER A 78 11.81 -18.00 32.71
C SER A 78 12.34 -17.27 31.51
N GLY A 79 12.13 -15.98 31.51
CA GLY A 79 12.67 -15.09 30.49
C GLY A 79 11.61 -14.12 29.95
N SER A 80 12.10 -13.17 29.19
CA SER A 80 11.27 -12.26 28.39
C SER A 80 11.38 -12.66 26.93
N THR A 81 10.34 -12.44 26.17
CA THR A 81 10.34 -12.54 24.71
C THR A 81 11.26 -11.48 24.09
N ALA A 82 11.52 -11.56 22.81
CA ALA A 82 12.29 -10.55 22.07
C ALA A 82 11.66 -9.16 22.12
N THR A 83 10.36 -9.07 22.30
CA THR A 83 9.63 -7.79 22.53
C THR A 83 9.64 -7.31 23.99
N GLY A 84 10.29 -8.03 24.91
CA GLY A 84 10.35 -7.70 26.32
C GLY A 84 9.12 -8.11 27.14
N THR A 85 8.13 -8.77 26.54
CA THR A 85 6.94 -9.28 27.25
C THR A 85 7.24 -10.65 27.89
N LYS A 86 6.37 -11.09 28.80
CA LYS A 86 6.40 -12.48 29.29
C LYS A 86 5.65 -13.38 28.30
N PRO A 87 6.19 -14.56 27.94
CA PRO A 87 5.48 -15.51 27.10
C PRO A 87 4.14 -15.90 27.73
N MET A 88 3.10 -15.98 26.91
CA MET A 88 1.76 -16.34 27.34
C MET A 88 1.17 -17.37 26.40
N GLU A 89 0.68 -18.47 26.95
CA GLU A 89 -0.07 -19.47 26.19
C GLU A 89 -1.34 -18.85 25.59
N GLY A 90 -1.66 -19.24 24.37
CA GLY A 90 -2.77 -18.64 23.63
C GLY A 90 -2.46 -17.29 22.99
N ARG A 91 -1.27 -16.69 23.23
CA ARG A 91 -0.86 -15.39 22.65
C ARG A 91 0.46 -15.44 21.91
N THR A 92 1.51 -15.90 22.58
CA THR A 92 2.90 -15.73 22.11
C THR A 92 3.30 -16.76 21.09
N ILE A 93 3.90 -16.30 20.00
CA ILE A 93 4.65 -17.13 19.05
C ILE A 93 6.05 -16.56 18.83
N ALA A 94 7.00 -17.46 18.55
CA ALA A 94 8.32 -17.09 18.03
C ALA A 94 8.33 -17.27 16.51
N VAL A 95 8.94 -16.33 15.81
CA VAL A 95 8.93 -16.21 14.35
C VAL A 95 10.30 -15.82 13.81
N ASP A 96 10.47 -15.94 12.50
CA ASP A 96 11.54 -15.23 11.78
C ASP A 96 11.05 -13.79 11.49
N PRO A 97 11.67 -12.75 12.07
CA PRO A 97 11.23 -11.37 11.89
C PRO A 97 11.37 -10.86 10.45
N ASP A 98 12.20 -11.51 9.62
CA ASP A 98 12.30 -11.17 8.19
C ASP A 98 11.05 -11.61 7.39
N ILE A 99 10.30 -12.57 7.91
CA ILE A 99 9.05 -13.08 7.30
C ILE A 99 7.82 -12.48 7.99
N ILE A 100 7.77 -12.56 9.32
CA ILE A 100 6.70 -12.02 10.17
C ILE A 100 7.34 -11.04 11.15
N PRO A 101 7.27 -9.72 10.93
CA PRO A 101 7.84 -8.74 11.85
C PRO A 101 7.32 -8.90 13.28
N LEU A 102 8.17 -8.63 14.27
CA LEU A 102 7.74 -8.64 15.68
C LEU A 102 6.62 -7.63 15.91
N GLY A 103 5.68 -7.96 16.80
CA GLY A 103 4.46 -7.19 17.03
C GLY A 103 3.33 -7.48 16.03
N SER A 104 3.57 -8.29 15.00
CA SER A 104 2.51 -8.72 14.07
C SER A 104 1.44 -9.53 14.78
N THR A 105 0.19 -9.32 14.36
CA THR A 105 -0.95 -10.15 14.75
C THR A 105 -1.25 -11.13 13.63
N VAL A 106 -1.28 -12.42 13.94
CA VAL A 106 -1.57 -13.47 12.97
C VAL A 106 -2.75 -14.32 13.41
N TYR A 107 -3.47 -14.88 12.45
CA TYR A 107 -4.42 -15.95 12.68
C TYR A 107 -3.80 -17.27 12.24
N ILE A 108 -3.85 -18.28 13.10
CA ILE A 108 -3.35 -19.64 12.84
C ILE A 108 -4.55 -20.57 12.83
N GLU A 109 -4.68 -21.34 11.76
CA GLU A 109 -5.76 -22.31 11.61
C GLU A 109 -5.77 -23.32 12.77
N GLY A 110 -6.92 -23.50 13.40
CA GLY A 110 -7.08 -24.37 14.58
C GLY A 110 -6.62 -23.80 15.91
N TYR A 111 -5.81 -22.72 15.89
CA TYR A 111 -5.25 -22.13 17.12
C TYR A 111 -5.68 -20.70 17.38
N GLY A 112 -6.28 -20.02 16.38
CA GLY A 112 -6.80 -18.66 16.52
C GLY A 112 -5.73 -17.57 16.46
N ILE A 113 -6.01 -16.41 17.05
CA ILE A 113 -5.16 -15.22 16.98
C ILE A 113 -3.93 -15.37 17.88
N ARG A 114 -2.75 -15.00 17.35
CA ARG A 114 -1.44 -14.99 18.04
C ARG A 114 -0.70 -13.69 17.76
N ILE A 115 0.28 -13.37 18.60
CA ILE A 115 1.15 -12.22 18.45
C ILE A 115 2.60 -12.70 18.31
N ALA A 116 3.30 -12.20 17.31
CA ALA A 116 4.72 -12.45 17.08
C ALA A 116 5.54 -11.64 18.09
N GLU A 117 5.84 -12.23 19.23
CA GLU A 117 6.53 -11.54 20.34
C GLU A 117 7.97 -12.03 20.52
N ASP A 118 8.32 -13.18 19.95
CA ASP A 118 9.60 -13.80 20.22
C ASP A 118 10.32 -14.23 18.92
N THR A 119 11.60 -14.54 19.08
CA THR A 119 12.48 -15.08 18.03
C THR A 119 13.27 -16.25 18.58
N GLY A 120 13.83 -17.06 17.69
CA GLY A 120 14.73 -18.14 18.07
C GLY A 120 15.84 -18.35 17.05
N ALA A 121 17.01 -18.80 17.50
CA ALA A 121 18.15 -19.04 16.62
C ALA A 121 17.84 -20.04 15.48
N TYR A 122 16.93 -20.97 15.74
CA TYR A 122 16.51 -22.02 14.79
C TYR A 122 15.16 -21.72 14.11
N ILE A 123 14.52 -20.57 14.44
CA ILE A 123 13.26 -20.14 13.85
C ILE A 123 13.58 -19.26 12.66
N LYS A 124 13.68 -19.88 11.47
CA LYS A 124 14.05 -19.23 10.23
C LYS A 124 13.10 -19.60 9.08
N GLY A 125 12.85 -18.62 8.20
CA GLY A 125 11.93 -18.78 7.08
C GLY A 125 10.49 -19.00 7.55
N ASN A 126 9.80 -19.92 6.92
CA ASN A 126 8.41 -20.26 7.24
C ASN A 126 8.31 -21.22 8.47
N ARG A 127 9.06 -20.94 9.53
CA ARG A 127 8.97 -21.68 10.79
C ARG A 127 8.43 -20.79 11.91
N ILE A 128 7.55 -21.37 12.71
CA ILE A 128 6.93 -20.72 13.87
C ILE A 128 6.99 -21.69 15.05
N ASP A 129 7.35 -21.17 16.23
CA ASP A 129 7.23 -21.90 17.49
C ASP A 129 6.06 -21.33 18.30
N LEU A 130 5.15 -22.22 18.68
CA LEU A 130 4.00 -21.90 19.53
C LEU A 130 4.38 -22.03 21.00
N TYR A 131 4.13 -20.99 21.80
CA TYR A 131 4.35 -21.11 23.24
C TYR A 131 3.24 -21.93 23.89
N ILE A 132 3.61 -23.05 24.49
CA ILE A 132 2.75 -23.93 25.28
C ILE A 132 3.39 -24.05 26.66
N LYS A 133 2.67 -23.73 27.73
CA LYS A 133 3.20 -23.68 29.09
C LYS A 133 3.57 -25.07 29.62
N ASP A 134 2.78 -26.08 29.33
CA ASP A 134 3.03 -27.44 29.74
C ASP A 134 4.07 -28.12 28.85
N TRP A 135 5.13 -28.64 29.48
CA TRP A 135 6.25 -29.28 28.77
C TRP A 135 5.83 -30.55 28.02
N ASN A 136 4.95 -31.37 28.61
CA ASN A 136 4.52 -32.62 27.96
C ASN A 136 3.60 -32.28 26.76
N ALA A 137 2.69 -31.34 26.92
CA ALA A 137 1.86 -30.87 25.82
C ALA A 137 2.69 -30.27 24.69
N ALA A 138 3.72 -29.47 24.99
CA ALA A 138 4.64 -28.94 23.98
C ALA A 138 5.39 -30.04 23.23
N LYS A 139 5.81 -31.12 23.95
CA LYS A 139 6.47 -32.28 23.34
C LYS A 139 5.51 -33.11 22.48
N GLU A 140 4.26 -33.27 22.92
CA GLU A 140 3.22 -33.98 22.17
C GLU A 140 2.74 -33.22 20.94
N PHE A 141 2.82 -31.88 20.95
CA PHE A 141 2.47 -31.04 19.81
C PHE A 141 3.25 -31.43 18.55
N GLY A 142 4.53 -31.78 18.71
CA GLY A 142 5.39 -32.22 17.62
C GLY A 142 5.60 -31.15 16.55
N ARG A 143 5.60 -31.59 15.30
CA ARG A 143 5.78 -30.72 14.12
C ARG A 143 4.55 -30.82 13.24
N GLN A 144 3.98 -29.67 12.87
CA GLN A 144 2.77 -29.57 12.07
C GLN A 144 2.93 -28.50 10.98
N SER A 145 2.25 -28.68 9.86
CA SER A 145 2.08 -27.62 8.84
C SER A 145 0.70 -27.02 8.97
N LEU A 146 0.64 -25.71 9.21
CA LEU A 146 -0.62 -24.99 9.45
C LEU A 146 -0.66 -23.71 8.58
N GLN A 147 -1.88 -23.30 8.22
CA GLN A 147 -2.10 -22.05 7.50
C GLN A 147 -2.05 -20.86 8.46
N VAL A 148 -1.36 -19.82 8.04
CA VAL A 148 -1.22 -18.57 8.78
C VAL A 148 -1.66 -17.40 7.91
N ILE A 149 -2.47 -16.53 8.48
CA ILE A 149 -2.89 -15.28 7.87
C ILE A 149 -2.34 -14.14 8.73
N ILE A 150 -1.56 -13.25 8.15
CA ILE A 150 -1.09 -12.04 8.84
C ILE A 150 -2.22 -11.02 8.82
N LEU A 151 -2.82 -10.75 9.98
CA LEU A 151 -3.93 -9.80 10.13
C LEU A 151 -3.44 -8.36 10.25
N LYS A 152 -2.29 -8.16 10.92
CA LYS A 152 -1.64 -6.86 11.08
C LYS A 152 -0.13 -7.09 11.16
N ARG A 153 0.64 -6.38 10.34
CA ARG A 153 2.10 -6.38 10.45
C ARG A 153 2.56 -5.53 11.64
N GLY A 154 3.59 -5.98 12.35
CA GLY A 154 4.34 -5.18 13.30
C GLY A 154 5.13 -4.07 12.57
N GLU A 155 5.45 -3.02 13.31
CA GLU A 155 6.28 -1.90 12.83
C GLU A 155 7.77 -2.20 12.98
#